data_45e2c38bb09beb063ecef75435748c6a
#
_entry.id   45e2c38bb09beb063ecef75435748c6a
#
_cell.length_a   1.000
_cell.length_b   1.000
_cell.length_c   1.000
_cell.angle_alpha   90.00
_cell.angle_beta   90.00
_cell.angle_gamma   90.00
#
_symmetry.space_group_name_H-M   'P 1'
#
loop_
_entity.id
_entity.type
_entity.pdbx_description
1 polymer ?
#
loop_
_entity_poly.entity_id
_entity_poly.type
_entity_poly.pdbx_seq_one_letter_code
_entity_poly.pdbx_strand_id
1 'polypeptide(L)' 'MATIKIKQIKSRIGAPVDQKRTLLSLGLHKISQVVEVDDNPSIRGMIRKVRHLITVVE' A
#
# COMPACT_ATOMS: atom_id res chain seq x y z
N MET A 1 -9.55 15.00 9.13
CA MET A 1 -8.48 14.04 9.37
C MET A 1 -7.63 13.92 8.13
N ALA A 2 -6.34 13.67 8.29
CA ALA A 2 -5.43 13.62 7.16
C ALA A 2 -5.58 12.30 6.41
N THR A 3 -5.41 12.37 5.10
CA THR A 3 -5.33 11.19 4.24
C THR A 3 -4.04 11.24 3.46
N ILE A 4 -3.60 10.07 2.99
CA ILE A 4 -2.42 9.98 2.14
C ILE A 4 -2.77 9.16 0.91
N LYS A 5 -2.09 9.46 -0.19
CA LYS A 5 -2.25 8.72 -1.43
C LYS A 5 -1.03 7.86 -1.64
N ILE A 6 -1.27 6.60 -1.95
CA ILE A 6 -0.21 5.63 -2.19
C ILE A 6 -0.39 5.01 -3.56
N LYS A 7 0.72 4.65 -4.19
CA LYS A 7 0.71 4.06 -5.52
C LYS A 7 1.52 2.77 -5.48
N GLN A 8 0.98 1.72 -6.08
CA GLN A 8 1.71 0.47 -6.21
C GLN A 8 2.70 0.60 -7.37
N ILE A 9 3.98 0.48 -7.05
CA ILE A 9 5.04 0.66 -8.03
C ILE A 9 5.62 -0.67 -8.51
N LYS A 10 5.37 -1.74 -7.78
CA LYS A 10 5.84 -3.07 -8.15
C LYS A 10 4.72 -4.08 -8.05
N SER A 11 4.79 -5.13 -8.89
CA SER A 11 3.85 -6.22 -8.84
C SER A 11 3.97 -6.97 -7.52
N ARG A 12 2.84 -7.44 -7.01
CA ARG A 12 2.80 -8.31 -5.83
C ARG A 12 3.20 -9.75 -6.16
N ILE A 13 3.38 -10.07 -7.44
CA ILE A 13 3.81 -11.41 -7.85
C ILE A 13 5.18 -11.70 -7.24
N GLY A 14 5.29 -12.83 -6.54
CA GLY A 14 6.51 -13.20 -5.84
C GLY A 14 6.63 -12.62 -4.44
N ALA A 15 5.72 -11.75 -4.03
CA ALA A 15 5.72 -11.23 -2.67
C ALA A 15 5.18 -12.27 -1.68
N PRO A 16 5.61 -12.25 -0.41
CA PRO A 16 5.03 -13.11 0.62
C PRO A 16 3.53 -12.87 0.78
N VAL A 17 2.82 -13.90 1.23
CA VAL A 17 1.37 -13.83 1.41
C VAL A 17 0.95 -12.66 2.30
N ASP A 18 1.70 -12.41 3.38
CA ASP A 18 1.41 -11.30 4.28
C ASP A 18 1.42 -9.97 3.57
N GLN A 19 2.39 -9.76 2.68
CA GLN A 19 2.48 -8.52 1.92
C GLN A 19 1.35 -8.40 0.90
N LYS A 20 0.98 -9.50 0.26
CA LYS A 20 -0.16 -9.51 -0.66
C LYS A 20 -1.44 -9.13 0.07
N ARG A 21 -1.66 -9.69 1.26
CA ARG A 21 -2.82 -9.38 2.08
C ARG A 21 -2.84 -7.92 2.50
N THR A 22 -1.67 -7.39 2.85
CA THR A 22 -1.54 -5.99 3.24
C THR A 22 -1.92 -5.07 2.08
N LEU A 23 -1.45 -5.39 0.88
CA LEU A 23 -1.81 -4.62 -0.31
C LEU A 23 -3.32 -4.66 -0.55
N LEU A 24 -3.94 -5.81 -0.40
CA LEU A 24 -5.40 -5.94 -0.56
C LEU A 24 -6.14 -5.12 0.50
N SER A 25 -5.65 -5.12 1.73
CA SER A 25 -6.24 -4.32 2.81
C SER A 25 -6.14 -2.84 2.53
N LEU A 26 -5.08 -2.41 1.86
CA LEU A 26 -4.91 -1.02 1.46
C LEU A 26 -5.74 -0.66 0.22
N GLY A 27 -6.29 -1.65 -0.47
CA GLY A 27 -7.07 -1.43 -1.68
C GLY A 27 -6.27 -1.44 -2.96
N LEU A 28 -5.02 -1.86 -2.91
CA LEU A 28 -4.15 -1.92 -4.08
C LEU A 28 -4.27 -3.29 -4.73
N HIS A 29 -4.90 -3.34 -5.88
CA HIS A 29 -5.13 -4.59 -6.61
C HIS A 29 -4.31 -4.70 -7.88
N LYS A 30 -3.86 -3.57 -8.42
CA LYS A 30 -3.15 -3.52 -9.69
C LYS A 30 -1.90 -2.66 -9.57
N ILE A 31 -0.91 -2.96 -10.41
CA ILE A 31 0.28 -2.13 -10.47
C ILE A 31 -0.09 -0.73 -10.99
N SER A 32 0.60 0.27 -10.51
CA SER A 32 0.35 1.68 -10.82
C SER A 32 -0.98 2.22 -10.33
N GLN A 33 -1.74 1.43 -9.57
CA GLN A 33 -2.97 1.92 -8.96
C GLN A 33 -2.67 2.88 -7.83
N VAL A 34 -3.38 4.01 -7.82
CA VAL A 34 -3.29 4.99 -6.73
C VAL A 34 -4.55 4.90 -5.89
N VAL A 35 -4.38 4.84 -4.59
CA VAL A 35 -5.51 4.84 -3.65
C VAL A 35 -5.25 5.86 -2.54
N GLU A 36 -6.33 6.39 -2.01
CA GLU A 36 -6.28 7.30 -0.87
C GLU A 36 -6.69 6.52 0.38
N VAL A 37 -5.89 6.62 1.42
CA VAL A 37 -6.14 5.92 2.68
C VAL A 37 -5.99 6.90 3.83
N ASP A 38 -6.62 6.57 4.95
CA ASP A 38 -6.51 7.40 6.15
C ASP A 38 -5.08 7.36 6.70
N ASP A 39 -4.60 8.51 7.12
CA ASP A 39 -3.28 8.62 7.73
C ASP A 39 -3.42 8.36 9.23
N ASN A 40 -3.27 7.11 9.61
CA ASN A 40 -3.30 6.70 11.01
C ASN A 40 -2.22 5.65 11.27
N PRO A 41 -1.90 5.37 12.55
CA PRO A 41 -0.81 4.43 12.88
C PRO A 41 -1.00 3.04 12.28
N SER A 42 -2.23 2.54 12.19
CA SER A 42 -2.49 1.22 11.62
C SER A 42 -2.14 1.19 10.14
N ILE A 43 -2.59 2.20 9.39
CA ILE A 43 -2.30 2.31 7.95
C ILE A 43 -0.81 2.51 7.73
N ARG A 44 -0.17 3.35 8.53
CA ARG A 44 1.27 3.57 8.41
C ARG A 44 2.05 2.28 8.65
N GLY A 45 1.61 1.46 9.59
CA GLY A 45 2.22 0.15 9.83
C GLY A 45 2.11 -0.77 8.62
N MET A 46 0.95 -0.78 7.97
CA MET A 46 0.75 -1.57 6.75
C MET A 46 1.62 -1.05 5.61
N ILE A 47 1.71 0.26 5.45
CA ILE A 47 2.56 0.87 4.41
C ILE A 47 4.01 0.48 4.62
N ARG A 48 4.49 0.50 5.86
CA ARG A 48 5.87 0.11 6.16
C ARG A 48 6.17 -1.33 5.78
N LYS A 49 5.21 -2.22 5.92
CA LYS A 49 5.37 -3.62 5.53
C LYS A 49 5.60 -3.79 4.03
N VAL A 50 4.98 -2.95 3.23
CA VAL A 50 4.99 -3.09 1.77
C VAL A 50 5.64 -1.90 1.08
N ARG A 51 6.40 -1.09 1.80
CA ARG A 51 6.96 0.14 1.23
C ARG A 51 7.86 -0.10 0.02
N HIS A 52 8.43 -1.28 -0.09
CA HIS A 52 9.25 -1.65 -1.25
C HIS A 52 8.39 -1.94 -2.48
N LEU A 53 7.09 -2.08 -2.30
CA LEU A 53 6.14 -2.35 -3.39
C LEU A 53 5.30 -1.12 -3.73
N ILE A 54 5.30 -0.12 -2.87
CA ILE A 54 4.49 1.07 -3.06
C ILE A 54 5.31 2.33 -2.77
N THR A 55 4.77 3.46 -3.20
CA THR A 55 5.33 4.77 -2.87
C THR A 55 4.19 5.68 -2.43
N VAL A 56 4.51 6.61 -1.54
CA VAL A 56 3.56 7.65 -1.16
C VAL A 56 3.67 8.76 -2.19
N VAL A 57 2.57 9.08 -2.85
CA VAL A 57 2.56 10.10 -3.90
C VAL A 57 2.05 11.44 -3.40
N GLU A 58 1.57 11.47 -2.16
CA GLU A 58 1.17 12.74 -1.56
C GLU A 58 1.11 12.68 -0.04
#